data_7563fafa030d9aa556d14ba6f025216c
#
_entry.id   7563fafa030d9aa556d14ba6f025216c
#
_cell.length_a   1.000
_cell.length_b   1.000
_cell.length_c   1.000
_cell.angle_alpha   90.00
_cell.angle_beta   90.00
_cell.angle_gamma   90.00
#
_symmetry.space_group_name_H-M   'P 1'
#
loop_
_entity.id
_entity.type
_entity.pdbx_description
1 polymer ?
#
loop_
_entity_poly.entity_id
_entity_poly.type
_entity_poly.pdbx_seq_one_letter_code
_entity_poly.pdbx_strand_id
1 'polypeptide(L)'
;NVHRKNPDTLLRTGEKMDGMGVEHMRIIRTTEAPRWLQNADGATLGIGEYYDTMFDFLRAYIQKPRKMSIDIWQVAQVYPQSKSYRARPVECAKGEYRDSFPVCRGNRGMVSVDADGNVVPCHQLSGYYANHGLYIGNVKKEGLQSLLQTGKYIDEVCATLGQLKASNEKCASCKYFRYCAGGCRAISLAFTHDKFGVDPSKCEFFKNGYYEKLVGTMGDWRNLAPISFD
;
A
#
# COMPACT_ATOMS: atom_id res chain seq x y z
N ASN A 1 -4.41 5.13 11.93
CA ASN A 1 -3.10 5.52 11.40
C ASN A 1 -2.05 5.38 12.50
N VAL A 2 -0.84 4.99 12.12
CA VAL A 2 0.32 4.89 13.01
C VAL A 2 1.33 5.97 12.66
N HIS A 3 1.79 6.66 13.70
CA HIS A 3 2.80 7.72 13.63
C HIS A 3 3.64 7.68 14.92
N ARG A 4 4.75 8.40 14.97
CA ARG A 4 5.75 8.32 16.04
C ARG A 4 5.22 8.57 17.48
N LYS A 5 4.07 9.23 17.61
CA LYS A 5 3.46 9.55 18.90
C LYS A 5 2.47 8.50 19.43
N ASN A 6 2.19 7.40 18.69
CA ASN A 6 1.19 6.42 19.13
C ASN A 6 1.56 4.93 19.00
N PRO A 7 2.80 4.52 18.72
CA PRO A 7 3.13 3.10 18.57
C PRO A 7 2.87 2.31 19.86
N ASP A 8 3.18 2.87 21.01
CA ASP A 8 3.01 2.24 22.32
C ASP A 8 1.56 1.91 22.68
N THR A 9 0.60 2.57 22.04
CA THR A 9 -0.84 2.33 22.28
C THR A 9 -1.45 1.31 21.32
N LEU A 10 -0.70 0.88 20.32
CA LEU A 10 -1.24 0.07 19.23
C LEU A 10 -1.71 -1.31 19.72
N LEU A 11 -0.92 -1.99 20.54
CA LEU A 11 -1.29 -3.30 21.11
C LEU A 11 -2.58 -3.18 21.96
N ARG A 12 -2.61 -2.22 22.87
CA ARG A 12 -3.80 -1.98 23.73
C ARG A 12 -5.04 -1.66 22.89
N THR A 13 -4.87 -0.88 21.82
CA THR A 13 -5.96 -0.58 20.89
C THR A 13 -6.46 -1.86 20.20
N GLY A 14 -5.54 -2.68 19.66
CA GLY A 14 -5.88 -3.96 19.04
C GLY A 14 -6.58 -4.91 20.00
N GLU A 15 -6.09 -5.04 21.22
CA GLU A 15 -6.72 -5.87 22.28
C GLU A 15 -8.13 -5.41 22.63
N LYS A 16 -8.32 -4.10 22.78
CA LYS A 16 -9.63 -3.53 23.08
C LYS A 16 -10.62 -3.78 21.94
N MET A 17 -10.21 -3.57 20.69
CA MET A 17 -11.07 -3.77 19.52
C MET A 17 -11.43 -5.24 19.34
N ASP A 18 -10.49 -6.15 19.52
CA ASP A 18 -10.75 -7.60 19.49
C ASP A 18 -11.75 -8.02 20.58
N GLY A 19 -11.59 -7.51 21.82
CA GLY A 19 -12.52 -7.74 22.91
C GLY A 19 -13.93 -7.15 22.69
N MET A 20 -14.06 -6.14 21.86
CA MET A 20 -15.35 -5.54 21.45
C MET A 20 -16.01 -6.31 20.29
N GLY A 21 -15.39 -7.36 19.76
CA GLY A 21 -15.91 -8.13 18.64
C GLY A 21 -15.67 -7.53 17.27
N VAL A 22 -14.73 -6.60 17.13
CA VAL A 22 -14.32 -6.09 15.82
C VAL A 22 -13.67 -7.24 15.04
N GLU A 23 -14.11 -7.46 13.80
CA GLU A 23 -13.64 -8.56 12.98
C GLU A 23 -12.34 -8.26 12.24
N HIS A 24 -12.10 -6.98 11.94
CA HIS A 24 -10.99 -6.58 11.09
C HIS A 24 -10.44 -5.21 11.46
N MET A 25 -9.13 -5.12 11.67
CA MET A 25 -8.42 -3.85 11.91
C MET A 25 -7.40 -3.59 10.80
N ARG A 26 -7.52 -2.46 10.12
CA ARG A 26 -6.50 -1.99 9.18
C ARG A 26 -5.57 -0.98 9.84
N ILE A 27 -4.27 -1.25 9.73
CA ILE A 27 -3.20 -0.37 10.23
C ILE A 27 -2.52 0.29 9.03
N ILE A 28 -2.48 1.62 9.03
CA ILE A 28 -1.93 2.41 7.93
C ILE A 28 -0.83 3.31 8.48
N ARG A 29 0.35 3.29 7.85
CA ARG A 29 1.38 4.30 8.11
C ARG A 29 0.84 5.67 7.72
N THR A 30 1.06 6.67 8.55
CA THR A 30 0.78 8.04 8.14
C THR A 30 1.72 8.41 6.99
N THR A 31 1.15 8.85 5.88
CA THR A 31 1.91 9.21 4.69
C THR A 31 2.24 10.70 4.69
N GLU A 32 3.26 11.04 3.93
CA GLU A 32 3.77 12.41 3.78
C GLU A 32 2.82 13.26 2.90
N ALA A 33 1.57 13.42 3.36
CA ALA A 33 0.66 14.38 2.75
C ALA A 33 1.11 15.82 3.07
N PRO A 34 0.98 16.78 2.16
CA PRO A 34 1.56 18.11 2.32
C PRO A 34 1.15 18.83 3.60
N ARG A 35 -0.14 18.77 3.96
CA ARG A 35 -0.63 19.38 5.21
C ARG A 35 -0.12 18.64 6.45
N TRP A 36 0.10 17.33 6.36
CA TRP A 36 0.70 16.55 7.43
C TRP A 36 2.15 16.96 7.65
N LEU A 37 2.95 17.06 6.58
CA LEU A 37 4.35 17.48 6.67
C LEU A 37 4.51 18.87 7.29
N GLN A 38 3.60 19.78 6.98
CA GLN A 38 3.62 21.14 7.55
C GLN A 38 3.28 21.19 9.04
N ASN A 39 2.48 20.25 9.56
CA ASN A 39 1.90 20.36 10.89
C ASN A 39 2.27 19.20 11.84
N ALA A 40 2.92 18.17 11.33
CA ALA A 40 3.14 16.93 12.10
C ALA A 40 4.46 16.89 12.88
N ASP A 41 5.29 17.91 12.77
CA ASP A 41 6.53 18.08 13.56
C ASP A 41 7.35 16.78 13.68
N GLY A 42 7.74 16.20 12.54
CA GLY A 42 8.51 14.96 12.50
C GLY A 42 7.79 13.70 13.00
N ALA A 43 6.46 13.74 13.16
CA ALA A 43 5.70 12.60 13.68
C ALA A 43 5.54 11.42 12.70
N THR A 44 5.92 11.57 11.44
CA THR A 44 5.87 10.48 10.46
C THR A 44 6.97 9.46 10.75
N LEU A 45 6.59 8.17 10.87
CA LEU A 45 7.55 7.09 10.98
C LEU A 45 8.30 6.90 9.66
N GLY A 46 9.61 6.74 9.71
CA GLY A 46 10.39 6.21 8.58
C GLY A 46 9.85 4.84 8.13
N ILE A 47 10.17 4.42 6.91
CA ILE A 47 9.63 3.16 6.35
C ILE A 47 10.11 1.96 7.17
N GLY A 48 11.41 1.88 7.45
CA GLY A 48 11.98 0.81 8.28
C GLY A 48 11.44 0.83 9.71
N GLU A 49 11.40 2.00 10.35
CA GLU A 49 10.83 2.22 11.68
C GLU A 49 9.36 1.75 11.76
N TYR A 50 8.58 2.02 10.71
CA TYR A 50 7.20 1.53 10.62
C TYR A 50 7.15 0.00 10.57
N TYR A 51 7.98 -0.65 9.75
CA TYR A 51 8.00 -2.11 9.67
C TYR A 51 8.42 -2.74 10.99
N ASP A 52 9.44 -2.21 11.65
CA ASP A 52 9.87 -2.69 12.95
C ASP A 52 8.75 -2.58 13.98
N THR A 53 8.09 -1.42 14.05
CA THR A 53 6.93 -1.20 14.92
C THR A 53 5.80 -2.19 14.62
N MET A 54 5.51 -2.47 13.36
CA MET A 54 4.45 -3.41 12.99
C MET A 54 4.80 -4.86 13.37
N PHE A 55 6.04 -5.27 13.25
CA PHE A 55 6.44 -6.64 13.63
C PHE A 55 6.52 -6.81 15.13
N ASP A 56 6.91 -5.79 15.88
CA ASP A 56 6.83 -5.79 17.34
C ASP A 56 5.37 -5.91 17.80
N PHE A 57 4.47 -5.13 17.19
CA PHE A 57 3.04 -5.25 17.42
C PHE A 57 2.51 -6.66 17.10
N LEU A 58 2.84 -7.22 15.92
CA LEU A 58 2.38 -8.56 15.53
C LEU A 58 2.88 -9.61 16.51
N ARG A 59 4.16 -9.61 16.87
CA ARG A 59 4.73 -10.56 17.86
C ARG A 59 3.95 -10.53 19.16
N ALA A 60 3.66 -9.34 19.68
CA ALA A 60 2.90 -9.20 20.92
C ALA A 60 1.43 -9.60 20.76
N TYR A 61 0.81 -9.22 19.64
CA TYR A 61 -0.61 -9.46 19.39
C TYR A 61 -0.96 -10.94 19.26
N ILE A 62 -0.13 -11.72 18.55
CA ILE A 62 -0.37 -13.15 18.29
C ILE A 62 0.03 -14.09 19.44
N GLN A 63 0.64 -13.57 20.51
CA GLN A 63 0.98 -14.39 21.70
C GLN A 63 -0.25 -14.93 22.44
N LYS A 64 -1.40 -14.29 22.28
CA LYS A 64 -2.66 -14.73 22.87
C LYS A 64 -3.65 -15.07 21.78
N PRO A 65 -4.61 -15.98 22.04
CA PRO A 65 -5.70 -16.24 21.10
C PRO A 65 -6.45 -14.95 20.75
N ARG A 66 -6.61 -14.70 19.46
CA ARG A 66 -7.28 -13.50 18.92
C ARG A 66 -8.31 -13.91 17.87
N LYS A 67 -9.35 -13.09 17.70
CA LYS A 67 -10.38 -13.31 16.68
C LYS A 67 -10.24 -12.30 15.54
N MET A 68 -9.86 -11.07 15.85
CA MET A 68 -9.77 -9.98 14.89
C MET A 68 -8.58 -10.17 13.95
N SER A 69 -8.85 -10.11 12.64
CA SER A 69 -7.79 -10.10 11.61
C SER A 69 -7.13 -8.73 11.52
N ILE A 70 -5.83 -8.75 11.19
CA ILE A 70 -5.01 -7.53 11.05
C ILE A 70 -4.61 -7.37 9.58
N ASP A 71 -4.87 -6.19 9.03
CA ASP A 71 -4.37 -5.75 7.73
C ASP A 71 -3.35 -4.63 7.94
N ILE A 72 -2.07 -4.96 7.89
CA ILE A 72 -1.01 -3.96 7.82
C ILE A 72 -0.95 -3.51 6.36
N TRP A 73 -1.45 -2.31 6.11
CA TRP A 73 -1.69 -1.82 4.77
C TRP A 73 -0.44 -1.90 3.88
N GLN A 74 -0.60 -2.53 2.70
CA GLN A 74 0.46 -2.82 1.72
C GLN A 74 1.58 -3.74 2.21
N VAL A 75 1.51 -4.32 3.41
CA VAL A 75 2.55 -5.18 3.99
C VAL A 75 2.05 -6.61 4.10
N ALA A 76 1.07 -6.85 4.97
CA ALA A 76 0.58 -8.20 5.26
C ALA A 76 -0.86 -8.21 5.74
N GLN A 77 -1.50 -9.34 5.55
CA GLN A 77 -2.75 -9.71 6.22
C GLN A 77 -2.51 -10.90 7.13
N VAL A 78 -3.01 -10.81 8.35
CA VAL A 78 -2.83 -11.82 9.40
C VAL A 78 -4.21 -12.25 9.90
N TYR A 79 -4.43 -13.58 9.96
CA TYR A 79 -5.69 -14.22 10.32
C TYR A 79 -5.48 -15.11 11.54
N PRO A 80 -5.63 -14.58 12.78
CA PRO A 80 -5.33 -15.34 14.00
C PRO A 80 -6.16 -16.59 14.18
N GLN A 81 -7.45 -16.55 13.83
CA GLN A 81 -8.35 -17.72 13.99
C GLN A 81 -7.89 -18.94 13.18
N SER A 82 -7.33 -18.72 12.00
CA SER A 82 -6.85 -19.81 11.13
C SER A 82 -5.33 -20.01 11.21
N LYS A 83 -4.64 -19.29 12.10
CA LYS A 83 -3.19 -19.26 12.20
C LYS A 83 -2.53 -19.16 10.82
N SER A 84 -2.95 -18.17 10.05
CA SER A 84 -2.45 -17.97 8.70
C SER A 84 -2.19 -16.51 8.39
N TYR A 85 -1.37 -16.26 7.40
CA TYR A 85 -1.02 -14.91 6.94
C TYR A 85 -0.66 -14.91 5.45
N ARG A 86 -0.58 -13.73 4.88
CA ARG A 86 0.00 -13.52 3.55
C ARG A 86 0.64 -12.13 3.44
N ALA A 87 1.79 -12.03 2.78
CA ALA A 87 2.34 -10.74 2.39
C ALA A 87 1.52 -10.09 1.28
N ARG A 88 1.52 -8.77 1.20
CA ARG A 88 0.82 -8.00 0.15
C ARG A 88 1.78 -7.15 -0.67
N PRO A 89 1.49 -6.92 -1.95
CA PRO A 89 0.52 -7.60 -2.82
C PRO A 89 1.09 -8.92 -3.33
N VAL A 90 0.33 -9.99 -3.26
CA VAL A 90 0.73 -11.32 -3.75
C VAL A 90 -0.14 -11.77 -4.92
N GLU A 91 -0.88 -10.84 -5.52
CA GLU A 91 -1.83 -11.18 -6.59
C GLU A 91 -1.17 -11.76 -7.84
N CYS A 92 0.11 -11.44 -8.07
CA CYS A 92 0.91 -12.00 -9.16
C CYS A 92 1.66 -13.30 -8.80
N ALA A 93 1.63 -13.74 -7.53
CA ALA A 93 2.40 -14.89 -7.07
C ALA A 93 1.84 -16.25 -7.53
N LYS A 94 0.61 -16.30 -8.02
CA LYS A 94 -0.07 -17.54 -8.44
C LYS A 94 0.23 -17.98 -9.89
N GLY A 95 1.39 -17.64 -10.43
CA GLY A 95 1.77 -18.04 -11.79
C GLY A 95 1.16 -17.22 -12.93
N GLU A 96 0.27 -16.30 -12.63
CA GLU A 96 -0.50 -15.52 -13.62
C GLU A 96 0.10 -14.14 -13.93
N TYR A 97 1.39 -13.91 -13.60
CA TYR A 97 2.03 -12.63 -13.93
C TYR A 97 2.00 -12.39 -15.45
N ARG A 98 1.47 -11.24 -15.85
CA ARG A 98 1.47 -10.77 -17.24
C ARG A 98 1.82 -9.31 -17.30
N ASP A 99 2.61 -8.91 -18.27
CA ASP A 99 2.95 -7.49 -18.49
C ASP A 99 1.73 -6.62 -18.78
N SER A 100 0.64 -7.20 -19.28
CA SER A 100 -0.65 -6.52 -19.49
C SER A 100 -1.44 -6.25 -18.20
N PHE A 101 -1.04 -6.80 -17.05
CA PHE A 101 -1.74 -6.53 -15.80
C PHE A 101 -1.59 -5.06 -15.41
N PRO A 102 -2.66 -4.46 -14.84
CA PRO A 102 -2.59 -3.09 -14.35
C PRO A 102 -1.64 -2.99 -13.18
N VAL A 103 -0.88 -1.90 -13.12
CA VAL A 103 -0.02 -1.58 -11.97
C VAL A 103 -0.85 -1.40 -10.70
N CYS A 104 -2.06 -0.88 -10.83
CA CYS A 104 -3.00 -0.74 -9.71
C CYS A 104 -4.40 -1.19 -10.11
N ARG A 105 -4.85 -2.32 -9.56
CA ARG A 105 -6.21 -2.81 -9.82
C ARG A 105 -7.28 -1.95 -9.14
N GLY A 106 -6.97 -1.35 -7.98
CA GLY A 106 -7.90 -0.51 -7.23
C GLY A 106 -8.36 0.71 -8.03
N ASN A 107 -7.47 1.34 -8.78
CA ASN A 107 -7.79 2.54 -9.56
C ASN A 107 -8.77 2.28 -10.71
N ARG A 108 -8.82 1.05 -11.24
CA ARG A 108 -9.77 0.71 -12.32
C ARG A 108 -11.21 0.57 -11.84
N GLY A 109 -11.43 0.39 -10.56
CA GLY A 109 -12.75 0.24 -9.95
C GLY A 109 -13.26 1.47 -9.21
N MET A 110 -12.47 2.55 -9.17
CA MET A 110 -12.81 3.75 -8.39
C MET A 110 -12.54 5.02 -9.17
N VAL A 111 -13.41 6.00 -8.98
CA VAL A 111 -13.19 7.39 -9.37
C VAL A 111 -13.12 8.23 -8.10
N SER A 112 -12.07 9.01 -7.97
CA SER A 112 -11.90 9.93 -6.85
C SER A 112 -12.18 11.36 -7.33
N VAL A 113 -13.07 12.05 -6.65
CA VAL A 113 -13.44 13.44 -6.92
C VAL A 113 -13.25 14.25 -5.66
N ASP A 114 -12.58 15.38 -5.73
CA ASP A 114 -12.43 16.29 -4.60
C ASP A 114 -13.68 17.19 -4.40
N ALA A 115 -13.65 18.01 -3.34
CA ALA A 115 -14.77 18.89 -2.99
C ALA A 115 -15.08 19.93 -4.07
N ASP A 116 -14.11 20.29 -4.88
CA ASP A 116 -14.26 21.27 -5.99
C ASP A 116 -14.76 20.61 -7.28
N GLY A 117 -14.88 19.29 -7.31
CA GLY A 117 -15.31 18.51 -8.46
C GLY A 117 -14.16 18.08 -9.37
N ASN A 118 -12.92 18.23 -8.95
CA ASN A 118 -11.77 17.78 -9.74
C ASN A 118 -11.58 16.28 -9.62
N VAL A 119 -11.35 15.63 -10.75
CA VAL A 119 -11.08 14.18 -10.84
C VAL A 119 -9.60 13.91 -10.66
N VAL A 120 -9.29 13.00 -9.74
CA VAL A 120 -7.93 12.53 -9.47
C VAL A 120 -7.85 11.01 -9.65
N PRO A 121 -6.68 10.44 -9.99
CA PRO A 121 -6.54 9.01 -10.27
C PRO A 121 -6.89 8.11 -9.09
N CYS A 122 -6.61 8.56 -7.87
CA CYS A 122 -7.02 7.88 -6.64
C CYS A 122 -6.95 8.82 -5.45
N HIS A 123 -7.67 8.50 -4.37
CA HIS A 123 -7.70 9.33 -3.15
C HIS A 123 -6.31 9.52 -2.49
N GLN A 124 -5.39 8.57 -2.66
CA GLN A 124 -4.02 8.70 -2.14
C GLN A 124 -3.21 9.78 -2.88
N LEU A 125 -3.60 10.09 -4.11
CA LEU A 125 -2.96 11.12 -4.94
C LEU A 125 -3.60 12.50 -4.77
N SER A 126 -4.75 12.61 -4.12
CA SER A 126 -5.49 13.88 -4.04
C SER A 126 -4.65 15.03 -3.49
N GLY A 127 -3.90 14.81 -2.42
CA GLY A 127 -3.03 15.82 -1.84
C GLY A 127 -1.88 16.25 -2.77
N TYR A 128 -1.25 15.29 -3.43
CA TYR A 128 -0.19 15.57 -4.39
C TYR A 128 -0.73 16.37 -5.59
N TYR A 129 -1.85 15.92 -6.16
CA TYR A 129 -2.49 16.57 -7.31
C TYR A 129 -2.96 17.99 -6.98
N ALA A 130 -3.58 18.18 -5.81
CA ALA A 130 -4.01 19.50 -5.37
C ALA A 130 -2.84 20.50 -5.25
N ASN A 131 -1.71 20.05 -4.67
CA ASN A 131 -0.53 20.91 -4.50
C ASN A 131 0.18 21.28 -5.80
N HIS A 132 0.05 20.47 -6.84
CA HIS A 132 0.69 20.70 -8.13
C HIS A 132 -0.27 21.19 -9.20
N GLY A 133 -1.56 21.46 -8.85
CA GLY A 133 -2.57 21.87 -9.80
C GLY A 133 -2.86 20.81 -10.87
N LEU A 134 -2.64 19.54 -10.56
CA LEU A 134 -2.79 18.43 -11.49
C LEU A 134 -4.17 17.80 -11.31
N TYR A 135 -4.96 17.76 -12.38
CA TYR A 135 -6.25 17.08 -12.39
C TYR A 135 -6.50 16.45 -13.74
N ILE A 136 -7.27 15.35 -13.74
CA ILE A 136 -7.72 14.71 -14.99
C ILE A 136 -8.73 15.62 -15.68
N GLY A 137 -9.62 16.22 -14.92
CA GLY A 137 -10.62 17.20 -15.35
C GLY A 137 -11.56 17.54 -14.19
N ASN A 138 -12.71 18.16 -14.47
CA ASN A 138 -13.66 18.58 -13.45
C ASN A 138 -15.09 18.20 -13.82
N VAL A 139 -15.75 17.39 -12.96
CA VAL A 139 -17.09 16.84 -13.22
C VAL A 139 -18.19 17.90 -13.33
N LYS A 140 -17.97 19.09 -12.74
CA LYS A 140 -18.91 20.20 -12.85
C LYS A 140 -18.85 20.90 -14.21
N LYS A 141 -17.75 20.74 -14.95
CA LYS A 141 -17.50 21.39 -16.23
C LYS A 141 -17.71 20.48 -17.43
N GLU A 142 -17.24 19.23 -17.34
CA GLU A 142 -17.14 18.33 -18.48
C GLU A 142 -18.06 17.10 -18.38
N GLY A 143 -18.57 16.81 -17.19
CA GLY A 143 -19.32 15.61 -16.89
C GLY A 143 -18.44 14.37 -16.74
N LEU A 144 -18.83 13.47 -15.84
CA LEU A 144 -18.01 12.31 -15.48
C LEU A 144 -17.78 11.35 -16.66
N GLN A 145 -18.82 11.07 -17.43
CA GLN A 145 -18.71 10.14 -18.55
C GLN A 145 -17.68 10.60 -19.59
N SER A 146 -17.70 11.88 -19.94
CA SER A 146 -16.72 12.47 -20.86
C SER A 146 -15.29 12.32 -20.32
N LEU A 147 -15.08 12.64 -19.05
CA LEU A 147 -13.75 12.53 -18.41
C LEU A 147 -13.19 11.11 -18.38
N LEU A 148 -14.04 10.11 -18.11
CA LEU A 148 -13.61 8.71 -18.07
C LEU A 148 -13.25 8.14 -19.44
N GLN A 149 -13.66 8.78 -20.52
CA GLN A 149 -13.35 8.40 -21.90
C GLN A 149 -12.10 9.12 -22.44
N THR A 150 -11.52 10.05 -21.69
CA THR A 150 -10.32 10.76 -22.14
C THR A 150 -9.08 9.89 -22.10
N GLY A 151 -8.18 10.08 -23.05
CA GLY A 151 -6.86 9.46 -23.02
C GLY A 151 -6.10 9.76 -21.73
N LYS A 152 -6.24 10.98 -21.20
CA LYS A 152 -5.60 11.40 -19.95
C LYS A 152 -6.02 10.53 -18.76
N TYR A 153 -7.31 10.20 -18.61
CA TYR A 153 -7.76 9.29 -17.55
C TYR A 153 -7.17 7.89 -17.73
N ILE A 154 -7.21 7.36 -18.95
CA ILE A 154 -6.69 6.03 -19.26
C ILE A 154 -5.19 5.96 -18.99
N ASP A 155 -4.42 6.95 -19.41
CA ASP A 155 -2.96 6.99 -19.22
C ASP A 155 -2.58 7.05 -17.74
N GLU A 156 -3.34 7.79 -16.93
CA GLU A 156 -3.05 7.92 -15.50
C GLU A 156 -3.46 6.68 -14.69
N VAL A 157 -4.56 6.01 -15.06
CA VAL A 157 -5.19 4.95 -14.26
C VAL A 157 -4.88 3.56 -14.78
N CYS A 158 -4.70 3.41 -16.10
CA CYS A 158 -4.60 2.12 -16.76
C CYS A 158 -3.18 1.67 -17.09
N ALA A 159 -2.16 2.30 -16.52
CA ALA A 159 -0.77 1.88 -16.68
C ALA A 159 -0.57 0.40 -16.37
N THR A 160 0.25 -0.31 -17.16
CA THR A 160 0.50 -1.74 -17.03
C THR A 160 1.85 -2.04 -16.38
N LEU A 161 2.03 -3.28 -15.90
CA LEU A 161 3.31 -3.74 -15.36
C LEU A 161 4.41 -3.73 -16.42
N GLY A 162 4.08 -4.01 -17.67
CA GLY A 162 5.02 -3.92 -18.80
C GLY A 162 5.50 -2.49 -19.05
N GLN A 163 4.60 -1.51 -19.00
CA GLN A 163 4.98 -0.10 -19.08
C GLN A 163 5.89 0.33 -17.93
N LEU A 164 5.57 -0.11 -16.70
CA LEU A 164 6.41 0.16 -15.54
C LEU A 164 7.82 -0.43 -15.70
N LYS A 165 7.93 -1.67 -16.18
CA LYS A 165 9.25 -2.30 -16.45
C LYS A 165 10.03 -1.55 -17.54
N ALA A 166 9.37 -1.17 -18.63
CA ALA A 166 9.99 -0.44 -19.71
C ALA A 166 10.49 0.95 -19.26
N SER A 167 9.82 1.57 -18.31
CA SER A 167 10.17 2.90 -17.79
C SER A 167 11.09 2.86 -16.57
N ASN A 168 11.29 1.70 -15.94
CA ASN A 168 12.06 1.60 -14.70
C ASN A 168 12.94 0.35 -14.67
N GLU A 169 14.22 0.53 -15.04
CA GLU A 169 15.21 -0.52 -15.10
C GLU A 169 15.44 -1.25 -13.77
N LYS A 170 15.35 -0.52 -12.63
CA LYS A 170 15.47 -1.12 -11.29
C LYS A 170 14.35 -2.10 -10.99
N CYS A 171 13.16 -1.85 -11.51
CA CYS A 171 12.02 -2.76 -11.42
C CYS A 171 12.14 -3.90 -12.44
N ALA A 172 12.56 -3.61 -13.66
CA ALA A 172 12.70 -4.60 -14.74
C ALA A 172 13.64 -5.75 -14.38
N SER A 173 14.77 -5.45 -13.72
CA SER A 173 15.79 -6.42 -13.31
C SER A 173 15.54 -7.04 -11.91
N CYS A 174 14.47 -6.65 -11.20
CA CYS A 174 14.26 -7.05 -9.83
C CYS A 174 13.58 -8.43 -9.70
N LYS A 175 14.24 -9.40 -9.04
CA LYS A 175 13.68 -10.73 -8.78
C LYS A 175 12.35 -10.71 -8.00
N TYR A 176 12.10 -9.69 -7.20
CA TYR A 176 10.87 -9.53 -6.43
C TYR A 176 9.73 -8.87 -7.22
N PHE A 177 9.97 -8.41 -8.46
CA PHE A 177 9.00 -7.60 -9.18
C PHE A 177 7.64 -8.29 -9.34
N ARG A 178 7.61 -9.60 -9.64
CA ARG A 178 6.37 -10.37 -9.75
C ARG A 178 5.54 -10.40 -8.46
N TYR A 179 6.17 -10.19 -7.31
CA TYR A 179 5.51 -10.18 -5.99
C TYR A 179 5.14 -8.76 -5.54
N CYS A 180 5.99 -7.78 -5.78
CA CYS A 180 5.72 -6.41 -5.38
C CYS A 180 4.88 -5.62 -6.41
N ALA A 181 4.87 -6.05 -7.68
CA ALA A 181 4.18 -5.39 -8.78
C ALA A 181 4.46 -3.87 -8.87
N GLY A 182 5.68 -3.47 -8.50
CA GLY A 182 6.11 -2.08 -8.48
C GLY A 182 5.57 -1.24 -7.32
N GLY A 183 4.67 -1.78 -6.49
CA GLY A 183 4.11 -1.08 -5.34
C GLY A 183 3.02 -0.04 -5.67
N CYS A 184 2.86 0.94 -4.79
CA CYS A 184 1.85 1.99 -4.91
C CYS A 184 2.35 3.17 -5.75
N ARG A 185 1.63 3.51 -6.81
CA ARG A 185 2.01 4.63 -7.69
C ARG A 185 1.90 5.99 -6.99
N ALA A 186 1.01 6.12 -6.00
CA ALA A 186 0.92 7.33 -5.20
C ALA A 186 2.16 7.55 -4.32
N ILE A 187 2.66 6.47 -3.70
CA ILE A 187 3.90 6.54 -2.92
C ILE A 187 5.09 6.81 -3.85
N SER A 188 5.15 6.10 -4.98
CA SER A 188 6.19 6.34 -5.98
C SER A 188 6.23 7.81 -6.40
N LEU A 189 5.10 8.36 -6.82
CA LEU A 189 5.00 9.76 -7.27
C LEU A 189 5.37 10.77 -6.16
N ALA A 190 4.93 10.52 -4.92
CA ALA A 190 5.23 11.39 -3.78
C ALA A 190 6.74 11.44 -3.45
N PHE A 191 7.46 10.33 -3.63
CA PHE A 191 8.89 10.24 -3.30
C PHE A 191 9.84 10.51 -4.48
N THR A 192 9.41 10.20 -5.70
CA THR A 192 10.29 10.28 -6.87
C THR A 192 9.86 11.32 -7.90
N HIS A 193 8.68 11.91 -7.73
CA HIS A 193 8.01 12.79 -8.71
C HIS A 193 7.76 12.09 -10.06
N ASP A 194 7.80 10.76 -10.08
CA ASP A 194 7.57 9.92 -11.24
C ASP A 194 6.58 8.80 -10.90
N LYS A 195 5.48 8.71 -11.66
CA LYS A 195 4.49 7.65 -11.46
C LYS A 195 5.05 6.25 -11.75
N PHE A 196 6.08 6.13 -12.55
CA PHE A 196 6.82 4.90 -12.81
C PHE A 196 8.09 4.74 -11.98
N GLY A 197 8.35 5.66 -11.06
CA GLY A 197 9.44 5.57 -10.11
C GLY A 197 9.33 4.36 -9.17
N VAL A 198 10.32 4.17 -8.34
CA VAL A 198 10.36 3.12 -7.34
C VAL A 198 9.44 3.49 -6.17
N ASP A 199 8.59 2.57 -5.72
CA ASP A 199 7.95 2.66 -4.41
C ASP A 199 8.96 2.27 -3.32
N PRO A 200 9.45 3.22 -2.51
CA PRO A 200 10.48 2.93 -1.52
C PRO A 200 9.96 1.97 -0.42
N SER A 201 8.67 1.99 -0.09
CA SER A 201 8.10 1.08 0.90
C SER A 201 8.23 -0.38 0.46
N LYS A 202 7.90 -0.67 -0.80
CA LYS A 202 8.02 -2.02 -1.33
C LYS A 202 9.46 -2.47 -1.52
N CYS A 203 10.33 -1.56 -1.96
CA CYS A 203 11.75 -1.86 -2.05
C CYS A 203 12.34 -2.18 -0.69
N GLU A 204 12.04 -1.39 0.34
CA GLU A 204 12.44 -1.64 1.72
C GLU A 204 11.96 -3.02 2.18
N PHE A 205 10.67 -3.32 1.99
CA PHE A 205 10.07 -4.58 2.42
C PHE A 205 10.74 -5.81 1.81
N PHE A 206 10.96 -5.80 0.50
CA PHE A 206 11.48 -6.99 -0.19
C PHE A 206 13.01 -7.06 -0.23
N LYS A 207 13.71 -5.92 -0.38
CA LYS A 207 15.17 -5.94 -0.56
C LYS A 207 15.95 -5.89 0.76
N ASN A 208 15.35 -5.37 1.83
CA ASN A 208 16.01 -5.19 3.12
C ASN A 208 15.57 -6.22 4.16
N GLY A 209 15.05 -7.39 3.71
CA GLY A 209 14.80 -8.55 4.57
C GLY A 209 13.54 -8.47 5.41
N TYR A 210 12.65 -7.49 5.20
CA TYR A 210 11.41 -7.39 5.98
C TYR A 210 10.39 -8.47 5.63
N TYR A 211 10.43 -9.03 4.41
CA TYR A 211 9.63 -10.21 4.09
C TYR A 211 10.05 -11.41 4.94
N GLU A 212 11.34 -11.68 5.02
CA GLU A 212 11.92 -12.77 5.83
C GLU A 212 11.66 -12.53 7.32
N LYS A 213 11.72 -11.28 7.77
CA LYS A 213 11.36 -10.88 9.15
C LYS A 213 9.87 -11.12 9.43
N LEU A 214 8.97 -10.87 8.47
CA LEU A 214 7.55 -11.23 8.58
C LEU A 214 7.38 -12.75 8.75
N VAL A 215 8.00 -13.53 7.87
CA VAL A 215 7.95 -15.01 7.94
C VAL A 215 8.44 -15.52 9.31
N GLY A 216 9.57 -15.02 9.78
CA GLY A 216 10.11 -15.36 11.10
C GLY A 216 9.20 -14.93 12.26
N THR A 217 8.55 -13.79 12.15
CA THR A 217 7.60 -13.30 13.17
C THR A 217 6.36 -14.20 13.25
N MET A 218 5.89 -14.72 12.11
CA MET A 218 4.71 -15.58 12.05
C MET A 218 5.00 -17.05 12.43
N GLY A 219 6.27 -17.46 12.44
CA GLY A 219 6.70 -18.79 12.89
C GLY A 219 6.04 -19.94 12.11
N ASP A 220 5.32 -20.81 12.81
CA ASP A 220 4.63 -21.99 12.26
C ASP A 220 3.27 -21.69 11.59
N TRP A 221 2.86 -20.43 11.54
CA TRP A 221 1.61 -20.05 10.90
C TRP A 221 1.68 -20.29 9.40
N ARG A 222 0.55 -20.74 8.82
CA ARG A 222 0.48 -21.05 7.40
C ARG A 222 0.60 -19.79 6.54
N ASN A 223 1.66 -19.70 5.73
CA ASN A 223 1.78 -18.68 4.71
C ASN A 223 0.88 -19.02 3.51
N LEU A 224 -0.15 -18.19 3.25
CA LEU A 224 -1.10 -18.39 2.16
C LEU A 224 -0.54 -18.02 0.78
N ALA A 225 0.60 -17.36 0.74
CA ALA A 225 1.22 -16.89 -0.50
C ALA A 225 2.75 -16.79 -0.32
N PRO A 226 3.44 -17.93 -0.20
CA PRO A 226 4.89 -17.94 -0.09
C PRO A 226 5.56 -17.40 -1.35
N ILE A 227 6.70 -16.74 -1.18
CA ILE A 227 7.56 -16.35 -2.29
C ILE A 227 8.43 -17.54 -2.66
N SER A 228 8.44 -17.91 -3.93
CA SER A 228 9.37 -18.86 -4.53
C SER A 228 10.09 -18.17 -5.69
N PHE A 229 11.36 -18.49 -5.86
CA PHE A 229 12.20 -17.99 -6.97
C PHE A 229 12.57 -19.11 -7.96
N ASP A 230 11.90 -20.27 -7.81
CA ASP A 230 12.05 -21.43 -8.69
C ASP A 230 11.39 -21.21 -10.06
#